data_fd78b9f1dc248a6baf498303cbf93cc5
#
_entry.id   fd78b9f1dc248a6baf498303cbf93cc5
#
_cell.length_a   1.000
_cell.length_b   1.000
_cell.length_c   1.000
_cell.angle_alpha   90.00
_cell.angle_beta   90.00
_cell.angle_gamma   90.00
#
_symmetry.space_group_name_H-M   'P 1'
#
loop_
_entity.id
_entity.type
_entity.pdbx_description
1 polymer ?
#
loop_
_entity_poly.entity_id
_entity_poly.type
_entity_poly.pdbx_seq_one_letter_code
_entity_poly.pdbx_strand_id
1 'polypeptide(L)'
;MVLGIDIGSETHYARAFDYRGIEYSKKPFKFSNTETGFEAFKEWILDLKEKHEKDNVVPGMEPTGHYWFNLGKFLQDNEMKPVLVNPHHVKKSKELDDNNPTKNDRKDPKVIAGLVREGRYMIPYLPDGVYADLRTASNIRFQLQAELTRIQNRISRWFNIYFPEYKTVYGKPDAKSGMLILKKAPLPEDILTLGIEGVNQIWRDAKMRAVGKARAKTLIEAAEHSVGSKEGAISARLEIRMLLEDYESKSMRLQEVMTLIEELVGKIPMAEKLLEIKGVGIKTVSGFLAEVGDISRFTNPKELQKLAGLALVENSSGKHKGDTRISRRGRKRLRYLLFEAAMSLVSKNSEFRKLHEYYTTRRLNPLKKMQSLMAIAAKLIRVFYAILTKGVIYDPMKMVSDIKRPAVYLQAA
;
A
#
# COMPACT_ATOMS: atom_id res chain seq x y z
N MET A 1 -8.69 -17.68 29.82
CA MET A 1 -9.96 -17.67 29.08
C MET A 1 -9.71 -17.21 27.64
N VAL A 2 -10.36 -17.83 26.66
CA VAL A 2 -10.29 -17.44 25.26
C VAL A 2 -11.66 -16.94 24.81
N LEU A 3 -11.68 -15.79 24.14
CA LEU A 3 -12.89 -15.24 23.54
C LEU A 3 -12.80 -15.39 22.03
N GLY A 4 -13.87 -15.83 21.39
CA GLY A 4 -14.07 -15.69 19.97
C GLY A 4 -15.09 -14.60 19.72
N ILE A 5 -14.76 -13.66 18.84
CA ILE A 5 -15.58 -12.48 18.56
C ILE A 5 -15.80 -12.40 17.05
N ASP A 6 -17.06 -12.48 16.66
CA ASP A 6 -17.47 -12.18 15.30
C ASP A 6 -17.80 -10.70 15.16
N ILE A 7 -17.18 -10.06 14.18
CA ILE A 7 -17.19 -8.62 13.99
C ILE A 7 -18.18 -8.22 12.90
N GLY A 8 -19.22 -7.49 13.28
CA GLY A 8 -20.14 -6.82 12.37
C GLY A 8 -19.91 -5.31 12.31
N SER A 9 -20.59 -4.62 11.41
CA SER A 9 -20.55 -3.15 11.28
C SER A 9 -21.19 -2.44 12.47
N GLU A 10 -22.33 -2.93 12.95
CA GLU A 10 -23.13 -2.32 14.01
C GLU A 10 -23.15 -3.17 15.29
N THR A 11 -23.03 -4.48 15.14
CA THR A 11 -23.20 -5.43 16.22
C THR A 11 -22.14 -6.52 16.16
N HIS A 12 -21.61 -6.88 17.31
CA HIS A 12 -20.65 -7.95 17.50
C HIS A 12 -21.23 -9.08 18.33
N TYR A 13 -20.71 -10.30 18.15
CA TYR A 13 -21.08 -11.48 18.91
C TYR A 13 -19.85 -12.11 19.53
N ALA A 14 -19.87 -12.39 20.83
CA ALA A 14 -18.76 -13.01 21.54
C ALA A 14 -19.18 -14.28 22.27
N ARG A 15 -18.27 -15.24 22.35
CA ARG A 15 -18.39 -16.46 23.18
C ARG A 15 -17.10 -16.70 23.93
N ALA A 16 -17.21 -17.22 25.15
CA ALA A 16 -16.06 -17.44 26.04
C ALA A 16 -15.85 -18.94 26.30
N PHE A 17 -14.60 -19.35 26.28
CA PHE A 17 -14.18 -20.75 26.46
C PHE A 17 -12.97 -20.87 27.38
N ASP A 18 -12.82 -22.03 28.03
CA ASP A 18 -11.57 -22.40 28.64
C ASP A 18 -10.55 -22.94 27.59
N TYR A 19 -9.34 -23.27 28.07
CA TYR A 19 -8.29 -23.82 27.20
C TYR A 19 -8.61 -25.23 26.65
N ARG A 20 -9.54 -25.98 27.29
CA ARG A 20 -10.03 -27.29 26.84
C ARG A 20 -11.16 -27.17 25.83
N GLY A 21 -11.77 -25.98 25.68
CA GLY A 21 -12.91 -25.71 24.83
C GLY A 21 -14.28 -25.86 25.51
N ILE A 22 -14.29 -25.91 26.82
CA ILE A 22 -15.54 -25.86 27.59
C ILE A 22 -16.06 -24.43 27.55
N GLU A 23 -17.30 -24.27 27.12
CA GLU A 23 -17.91 -22.95 26.98
C GLU A 23 -18.44 -22.44 28.30
N TYR A 24 -18.14 -21.17 28.62
CA TYR A 24 -18.62 -20.49 29.82
C TYR A 24 -19.99 -19.81 29.63
N SER A 25 -20.34 -19.51 28.38
CA SER A 25 -21.63 -18.88 28.07
C SER A 25 -22.48 -19.76 27.18
N LYS A 26 -23.71 -20.11 27.61
CA LYS A 26 -24.64 -20.92 26.83
C LYS A 26 -25.16 -20.23 25.56
N LYS A 27 -25.12 -18.90 25.53
CA LYS A 27 -25.55 -18.05 24.41
C LYS A 27 -24.47 -17.05 24.07
N PRO A 28 -24.32 -16.66 22.77
CA PRO A 28 -23.43 -15.58 22.39
C PRO A 28 -23.82 -14.28 23.10
N PHE A 29 -22.83 -13.57 23.63
CA PHE A 29 -23.03 -12.22 24.13
C PHE A 29 -23.06 -11.26 22.93
N LYS A 30 -24.17 -10.53 22.81
CA LYS A 30 -24.39 -9.56 21.73
C LYS A 30 -24.14 -8.15 22.26
N PHE A 31 -23.30 -7.36 21.55
CA PHE A 31 -23.04 -5.97 21.91
C PHE A 31 -22.90 -5.08 20.68
N SER A 32 -23.21 -3.79 20.84
CA SER A 32 -23.15 -2.82 19.75
C SER A 32 -21.75 -2.27 19.55
N ASN A 33 -21.46 -1.79 18.33
CA ASN A 33 -20.23 -1.06 18.00
C ASN A 33 -20.31 0.40 18.47
N THR A 34 -20.52 0.59 19.78
CA THR A 34 -20.65 1.87 20.48
C THR A 34 -19.88 1.82 21.80
N GLU A 35 -19.60 2.97 22.40
CA GLU A 35 -18.93 3.06 23.70
C GLU A 35 -19.67 2.24 24.76
N THR A 36 -21.00 2.42 24.88
CA THR A 36 -21.83 1.66 25.83
C THR A 36 -21.81 0.16 25.57
N GLY A 37 -21.77 -0.25 24.30
CA GLY A 37 -21.64 -1.66 23.94
C GLY A 37 -20.29 -2.25 24.30
N PHE A 38 -19.22 -1.49 24.15
CA PHE A 38 -17.87 -1.92 24.51
C PHE A 38 -17.68 -1.99 26.02
N GLU A 39 -18.22 -1.02 26.78
CA GLU A 39 -18.20 -1.10 28.26
C GLU A 39 -19.00 -2.29 28.78
N ALA A 40 -20.20 -2.53 28.26
CA ALA A 40 -20.98 -3.73 28.58
C ALA A 40 -20.22 -5.04 28.25
N PHE A 41 -19.47 -5.05 27.15
CA PHE A 41 -18.62 -6.19 26.78
C PHE A 41 -17.47 -6.38 27.75
N LYS A 42 -16.85 -5.30 28.21
CA LYS A 42 -15.79 -5.33 29.22
C LYS A 42 -16.31 -5.84 30.58
N GLU A 43 -17.47 -5.34 31.02
CA GLU A 43 -18.12 -5.82 32.24
C GLU A 43 -18.42 -7.32 32.16
N TRP A 44 -18.97 -7.78 31.03
CA TRP A 44 -19.20 -9.21 30.81
C TRP A 44 -17.92 -10.05 30.87
N ILE A 45 -16.80 -9.53 30.36
CA ILE A 45 -15.49 -10.20 30.49
C ILE A 45 -15.04 -10.27 31.95
N LEU A 46 -15.19 -9.19 32.70
CA LEU A 46 -14.79 -9.12 34.11
C LEU A 46 -15.62 -10.06 34.98
N ASP A 47 -16.93 -10.11 34.79
CA ASP A 47 -17.83 -11.06 35.47
C ASP A 47 -17.42 -12.52 35.20
N LEU A 48 -17.11 -12.86 33.96
CA LEU A 48 -16.63 -14.20 33.61
C LEU A 48 -15.25 -14.51 34.19
N LYS A 49 -14.35 -13.52 34.29
CA LYS A 49 -13.05 -13.70 34.94
C LYS A 49 -13.20 -14.03 36.41
N GLU A 50 -14.01 -13.27 37.12
CA GLU A 50 -14.29 -13.49 38.54
C GLU A 50 -14.95 -14.84 38.78
N LYS A 51 -16.05 -15.10 38.07
CA LYS A 51 -16.84 -16.33 38.22
C LYS A 51 -16.08 -17.62 37.95
N HIS A 52 -15.12 -17.59 37.04
CA HIS A 52 -14.36 -18.77 36.63
C HIS A 52 -12.89 -18.72 37.07
N GLU A 53 -12.51 -17.78 37.93
CA GLU A 53 -11.16 -17.61 38.48
C GLU A 53 -10.09 -17.56 37.38
N LYS A 54 -10.24 -16.61 36.43
CA LYS A 54 -9.34 -16.47 35.26
C LYS A 54 -8.59 -15.16 35.28
N ASP A 55 -7.27 -15.21 35.32
CA ASP A 55 -6.42 -14.01 35.28
C ASP A 55 -6.24 -13.47 33.86
N ASN A 56 -6.06 -14.36 32.88
CA ASN A 56 -5.75 -14.00 31.52
C ASN A 56 -6.91 -14.20 30.57
N VAL A 57 -7.10 -13.21 29.70
CA VAL A 57 -8.10 -13.24 28.62
C VAL A 57 -7.43 -12.98 27.28
N VAL A 58 -7.72 -13.79 26.28
CA VAL A 58 -7.24 -13.62 24.90
C VAL A 58 -8.45 -13.42 23.98
N PRO A 59 -8.78 -12.16 23.62
CA PRO A 59 -9.84 -11.83 22.69
C PRO A 59 -9.40 -12.11 21.26
N GLY A 60 -10.00 -13.08 20.60
CA GLY A 60 -9.76 -13.42 19.20
C GLY A 60 -10.84 -12.89 18.28
N MET A 61 -10.42 -12.30 17.15
CA MET A 61 -11.33 -11.72 16.15
C MET A 61 -10.96 -12.17 14.75
N GLU A 62 -11.97 -12.30 13.88
CA GLU A 62 -11.75 -12.35 12.45
C GLU A 62 -11.71 -10.91 11.90
N PRO A 63 -10.61 -10.47 11.21
CA PRO A 63 -10.50 -9.11 10.70
C PRO A 63 -11.38 -8.88 9.49
N THR A 64 -12.65 -8.63 9.71
CA THR A 64 -13.63 -8.29 8.67
C THR A 64 -13.49 -6.80 8.30
N GLY A 65 -12.82 -6.53 7.19
CA GLY A 65 -12.59 -5.16 6.70
C GLY A 65 -11.90 -4.26 7.72
N HIS A 66 -12.55 -3.14 8.05
CA HIS A 66 -12.06 -2.15 9.03
C HIS A 66 -12.87 -2.17 10.36
N TYR A 67 -13.92 -2.95 10.44
CA TYR A 67 -14.85 -2.92 11.59
C TYR A 67 -14.24 -3.35 12.92
N TRP A 68 -13.15 -4.12 12.88
CA TRP A 68 -12.47 -4.58 14.09
C TRP A 68 -11.55 -3.54 14.74
N PHE A 69 -11.22 -2.43 14.04
CA PHE A 69 -10.24 -1.45 14.55
C PHE A 69 -10.68 -0.81 15.87
N ASN A 70 -11.93 -0.35 15.95
CA ASN A 70 -12.44 0.33 17.13
C ASN A 70 -12.42 -0.60 18.36
N LEU A 71 -12.97 -1.81 18.22
CA LEU A 71 -12.94 -2.80 19.28
C LEU A 71 -11.51 -3.23 19.63
N GLY A 72 -10.66 -3.42 18.62
CA GLY A 72 -9.26 -3.76 18.82
C GLY A 72 -8.51 -2.70 19.63
N LYS A 73 -8.73 -1.42 19.35
CA LYS A 73 -8.16 -0.30 20.10
C LYS A 73 -8.72 -0.24 21.52
N PHE A 74 -10.03 -0.33 21.70
CA PHE A 74 -10.68 -0.36 22.99
C PHE A 74 -10.11 -1.48 23.89
N LEU A 75 -9.94 -2.68 23.33
CA LEU A 75 -9.34 -3.80 24.08
C LEU A 75 -7.89 -3.53 24.49
N GLN A 76 -7.08 -2.94 23.61
CA GLN A 76 -5.70 -2.56 23.95
C GLN A 76 -5.63 -1.50 25.05
N ASP A 77 -6.48 -0.47 24.98
CA ASP A 77 -6.56 0.60 25.98
C ASP A 77 -7.02 0.10 27.34
N ASN A 78 -7.70 -1.05 27.38
CA ASN A 78 -8.08 -1.77 28.60
C ASN A 78 -7.15 -2.96 28.94
N GLU A 79 -5.88 -2.90 28.51
CA GLU A 79 -4.82 -3.89 28.81
C GLU A 79 -5.11 -5.32 28.31
N MET A 80 -6.11 -5.50 27.46
CA MET A 80 -6.39 -6.77 26.81
C MET A 80 -5.61 -6.86 25.49
N LYS A 81 -5.02 -8.02 25.20
CA LYS A 81 -4.22 -8.25 24.00
C LYS A 81 -5.06 -8.94 22.91
N PRO A 82 -5.74 -8.18 22.02
CA PRO A 82 -6.52 -8.78 20.95
C PRO A 82 -5.63 -9.53 19.98
N VAL A 83 -6.14 -10.63 19.46
CA VAL A 83 -5.48 -11.44 18.43
C VAL A 83 -6.40 -11.60 17.22
N LEU A 84 -5.80 -11.73 16.03
CA LEU A 84 -6.54 -11.92 14.79
C LEU A 84 -6.33 -13.31 14.23
N VAL A 85 -7.42 -13.96 13.87
CA VAL A 85 -7.41 -15.24 13.14
C VAL A 85 -7.47 -14.99 11.62
N ASN A 86 -6.89 -15.91 10.85
CA ASN A 86 -6.93 -15.77 9.39
C ASN A 86 -8.33 -16.16 8.86
N PRO A 87 -9.02 -15.28 8.08
CA PRO A 87 -10.34 -15.58 7.51
C PRO A 87 -10.36 -16.89 6.69
N HIS A 88 -9.28 -17.23 6.02
CA HIS A 88 -9.18 -18.49 5.30
C HIS A 88 -9.24 -19.71 6.24
N HIS A 89 -8.60 -19.63 7.41
CA HIS A 89 -8.67 -20.68 8.43
C HIS A 89 -10.06 -20.78 9.02
N VAL A 90 -10.70 -19.63 9.32
CA VAL A 90 -12.10 -19.60 9.82
C VAL A 90 -13.02 -20.31 8.83
N LYS A 91 -12.95 -19.96 7.54
CA LYS A 91 -13.74 -20.59 6.49
C LYS A 91 -13.50 -22.12 6.43
N LYS A 92 -12.25 -22.55 6.42
CA LYS A 92 -11.87 -23.97 6.36
C LYS A 92 -12.31 -24.75 7.61
N SER A 93 -12.15 -24.17 8.80
CA SER A 93 -12.57 -24.83 10.05
C SER A 93 -14.08 -24.97 10.13
N LYS A 94 -14.86 -24.01 9.61
CA LYS A 94 -16.33 -24.14 9.51
C LYS A 94 -16.75 -25.32 8.63
N GLU A 95 -16.06 -25.51 7.49
CA GLU A 95 -16.32 -26.62 6.57
C GLU A 95 -16.03 -27.99 7.22
N LEU A 96 -15.08 -28.04 8.17
CA LEU A 96 -14.70 -29.28 8.88
C LEU A 96 -15.60 -29.59 10.08
N ASP A 97 -16.08 -28.55 10.80
CA ASP A 97 -16.88 -28.73 12.02
C ASP A 97 -18.35 -29.11 11.73
N ASP A 98 -18.85 -28.71 10.55
CA ASP A 98 -20.27 -28.89 10.24
C ASP A 98 -20.39 -28.97 8.71
N ASN A 99 -20.66 -30.13 8.18
CA ASN A 99 -20.88 -30.38 6.74
C ASN A 99 -22.06 -29.58 6.16
N ASN A 100 -22.54 -28.57 6.92
CA ASN A 100 -23.66 -27.70 6.57
C ASN A 100 -23.16 -26.28 6.23
N PRO A 101 -23.30 -25.79 4.98
CA PRO A 101 -22.84 -24.49 4.54
C PRO A 101 -23.66 -23.30 5.10
N THR A 102 -24.55 -23.53 6.06
CA THR A 102 -25.40 -22.48 6.63
C THR A 102 -24.58 -21.46 7.38
N LYS A 103 -24.59 -20.22 6.89
CA LYS A 103 -23.99 -19.06 7.55
C LYS A 103 -24.77 -18.73 8.81
N ASN A 104 -24.14 -18.84 9.97
CA ASN A 104 -24.78 -18.53 11.25
C ASN A 104 -23.79 -17.78 12.15
N ASP A 105 -24.02 -16.48 12.32
CA ASP A 105 -23.21 -15.56 13.14
C ASP A 105 -23.03 -16.03 14.60
N ARG A 106 -23.85 -16.98 15.05
CA ARG A 106 -23.72 -17.60 16.38
C ARG A 106 -22.66 -18.69 16.46
N LYS A 107 -22.27 -19.28 15.31
CA LYS A 107 -21.24 -20.34 15.24
C LYS A 107 -19.84 -19.76 15.07
N ASP A 108 -19.72 -18.61 14.41
CA ASP A 108 -18.46 -17.96 14.06
C ASP A 108 -17.56 -17.67 15.27
N PRO A 109 -18.06 -17.14 16.40
CA PRO A 109 -17.26 -16.95 17.60
C PRO A 109 -16.64 -18.24 18.17
N LYS A 110 -17.34 -19.38 18.06
CA LYS A 110 -16.82 -20.67 18.53
C LYS A 110 -15.63 -21.14 17.68
N VAL A 111 -15.74 -21.03 16.35
CA VAL A 111 -14.64 -21.38 15.43
C VAL A 111 -13.43 -20.47 15.64
N ILE A 112 -13.66 -19.16 15.82
CA ILE A 112 -12.61 -18.19 16.12
C ILE A 112 -11.89 -18.56 17.42
N ALA A 113 -12.63 -18.84 18.50
CA ALA A 113 -12.06 -19.25 19.78
C ALA A 113 -11.26 -20.57 19.65
N GLY A 114 -11.72 -21.51 18.85
CA GLY A 114 -11.01 -22.75 18.54
C GLY A 114 -9.64 -22.50 17.92
N LEU A 115 -9.59 -21.66 16.89
CA LEU A 115 -8.35 -21.27 16.23
C LEU A 115 -7.37 -20.53 17.15
N VAL A 116 -7.89 -19.66 18.02
CA VAL A 116 -7.07 -18.96 19.04
C VAL A 116 -6.47 -19.96 20.03
N ARG A 117 -7.27 -20.90 20.52
CA ARG A 117 -6.82 -21.95 21.42
C ARG A 117 -5.74 -22.84 20.81
N GLU A 118 -5.81 -23.12 19.50
CA GLU A 118 -4.80 -23.86 18.74
C GLU A 118 -3.55 -23.06 18.42
N GLY A 119 -3.46 -21.78 18.82
CA GLY A 119 -2.32 -20.91 18.50
C GLY A 119 -2.30 -20.41 17.05
N ARG A 120 -3.39 -20.57 16.29
CA ARG A 120 -3.51 -20.16 14.88
C ARG A 120 -3.96 -18.71 14.72
N TYR A 121 -3.26 -17.80 15.35
CA TYR A 121 -3.57 -16.38 15.34
C TYR A 121 -2.33 -15.53 15.10
N MET A 122 -2.53 -14.24 14.89
CA MET A 122 -1.50 -13.22 14.83
C MET A 122 -1.84 -12.09 15.80
N ILE A 123 -0.83 -11.45 16.37
CA ILE A 123 -1.01 -10.23 17.15
C ILE A 123 -1.06 -9.07 16.17
N PRO A 124 -2.17 -8.31 16.11
CA PRO A 124 -2.27 -7.16 15.23
C PRO A 124 -1.38 -6.02 15.72
N TYR A 125 -0.89 -5.25 14.77
CA TYR A 125 -0.30 -3.96 15.04
C TYR A 125 -1.30 -2.87 14.68
N LEU A 126 -1.78 -2.17 15.69
CA LEU A 126 -2.54 -0.94 15.56
C LEU A 126 -1.56 0.22 15.75
N PRO A 127 -1.26 1.00 14.72
CA PRO A 127 -0.38 2.14 14.86
C PRO A 127 -1.04 3.22 15.70
N ASP A 128 -0.23 3.96 16.43
CA ASP A 128 -0.60 5.10 17.24
C ASP A 128 0.22 6.35 16.84
N GLY A 129 -0.14 7.50 17.39
CA GLY A 129 0.55 8.76 17.17
C GLY A 129 0.90 9.02 15.72
N VAL A 130 2.13 9.47 15.46
CA VAL A 130 2.62 9.83 14.13
C VAL A 130 2.53 8.69 13.09
N TYR A 131 2.62 7.44 13.52
CA TYR A 131 2.51 6.29 12.62
C TYR A 131 1.07 6.02 12.19
N ALA A 132 0.09 6.31 13.05
CA ALA A 132 -1.33 6.23 12.70
C ALA A 132 -1.70 7.28 11.64
N ASP A 133 -1.28 8.53 11.88
CA ASP A 133 -1.47 9.63 10.94
C ASP A 133 -0.80 9.36 9.61
N LEU A 134 0.47 8.93 9.62
CA LEU A 134 1.23 8.62 8.42
C LEU A 134 0.60 7.47 7.62
N ARG A 135 0.06 6.46 8.29
CA ARG A 135 -0.67 5.36 7.63
C ARG A 135 -1.93 5.86 6.95
N THR A 136 -2.70 6.71 7.62
CA THR A 136 -3.93 7.30 7.08
C THR A 136 -3.62 8.21 5.89
N ALA A 137 -2.65 9.13 6.02
CA ALA A 137 -2.21 10.00 4.94
C ALA A 137 -1.68 9.21 3.73
N SER A 138 -0.90 8.15 3.97
CA SER A 138 -0.43 7.25 2.89
C SER A 138 -1.58 6.53 2.20
N ASN A 139 -2.63 6.13 2.90
CA ASN A 139 -3.81 5.53 2.30
C ASN A 139 -4.54 6.53 1.39
N ILE A 140 -4.75 7.75 1.85
CA ILE A 140 -5.36 8.83 1.07
C ILE A 140 -4.52 9.11 -0.19
N ARG A 141 -3.20 9.23 -0.05
CA ARG A 141 -2.28 9.40 -1.19
C ARG A 141 -2.44 8.30 -2.24
N PHE A 142 -2.53 7.03 -1.82
CA PHE A 142 -2.72 5.91 -2.74
C PHE A 142 -4.05 5.97 -3.48
N GLN A 143 -5.12 6.35 -2.78
CA GLN A 143 -6.45 6.49 -3.38
C GLN A 143 -6.45 7.61 -4.42
N LEU A 144 -5.95 8.80 -4.06
CA LEU A 144 -5.85 9.95 -4.96
C LEU A 144 -4.99 9.63 -6.20
N GLN A 145 -3.85 8.94 -6.03
CA GLN A 145 -3.01 8.54 -7.15
C GLN A 145 -3.73 7.57 -8.11
N ALA A 146 -4.50 6.63 -7.57
CA ALA A 146 -5.29 5.71 -8.38
C ALA A 146 -6.43 6.41 -9.12
N GLU A 147 -7.08 7.40 -8.49
CA GLU A 147 -8.10 8.24 -9.11
C GLU A 147 -7.51 9.09 -10.23
N LEU A 148 -6.38 9.76 -9.99
CA LEU A 148 -5.68 10.54 -11.02
C LEU A 148 -5.31 9.67 -12.23
N THR A 149 -4.81 8.46 -12.01
CA THR A 149 -4.49 7.53 -13.10
C THR A 149 -5.75 7.16 -13.90
N ARG A 150 -6.89 6.95 -13.23
CA ARG A 150 -8.17 6.69 -13.93
C ARG A 150 -8.62 7.88 -14.76
N ILE A 151 -8.52 9.11 -14.22
CA ILE A 151 -8.85 10.33 -14.93
C ILE A 151 -7.94 10.52 -16.16
N GLN A 152 -6.63 10.34 -16.02
CA GLN A 152 -5.67 10.41 -17.12
C GLN A 152 -5.99 9.41 -18.24
N ASN A 153 -6.39 8.18 -17.88
CA ASN A 153 -6.82 7.17 -18.86
C ASN A 153 -8.11 7.58 -19.58
N ARG A 154 -9.07 8.20 -18.87
CA ARG A 154 -10.29 8.74 -19.49
C ARG A 154 -9.98 9.91 -20.41
N ILE A 155 -9.14 10.85 -20.02
CA ILE A 155 -8.65 11.94 -20.88
C ILE A 155 -7.94 11.38 -22.12
N SER A 156 -7.10 10.36 -21.94
CA SER A 156 -6.43 9.69 -23.09
C SER A 156 -7.40 9.02 -24.04
N ARG A 157 -8.47 8.40 -23.51
CA ARG A 157 -9.55 7.83 -24.33
C ARG A 157 -10.30 8.94 -25.09
N TRP A 158 -10.61 10.05 -24.41
CA TRP A 158 -11.27 11.19 -25.02
C TRP A 158 -10.47 11.74 -26.22
N PHE A 159 -9.13 11.91 -26.06
CA PHE A 159 -8.27 12.29 -27.18
C PHE A 159 -8.33 11.31 -28.34
N ASN A 160 -8.28 10.02 -28.08
CA ASN A 160 -8.33 9.03 -29.14
C ASN A 160 -9.63 9.08 -29.97
N ILE A 161 -10.71 9.62 -29.42
CA ILE A 161 -12.01 9.75 -30.10
C ILE A 161 -12.13 11.10 -30.80
N TYR A 162 -11.79 12.19 -30.14
CA TYR A 162 -12.13 13.54 -30.58
C TYR A 162 -10.96 14.37 -31.08
N PHE A 163 -9.71 14.07 -30.64
CA PHE A 163 -8.50 14.77 -31.08
C PHE A 163 -7.25 13.89 -30.97
N PRO A 164 -7.11 12.84 -31.79
CA PRO A 164 -5.97 11.91 -31.72
C PRO A 164 -4.61 12.58 -31.87
N GLU A 165 -4.51 13.61 -32.70
CA GLU A 165 -3.30 14.33 -33.03
C GLU A 165 -2.78 15.20 -31.88
N TYR A 166 -3.58 15.46 -30.85
CA TYR A 166 -3.16 16.21 -29.67
C TYR A 166 -1.88 15.63 -29.04
N LYS A 167 -1.72 14.31 -29.06
CA LYS A 167 -0.54 13.63 -28.49
C LYS A 167 0.75 13.93 -29.25
N THR A 168 0.69 14.23 -30.53
CA THR A 168 1.87 14.61 -31.33
C THR A 168 2.38 15.98 -30.93
N VAL A 169 1.47 16.88 -30.47
CA VAL A 169 1.82 18.22 -30.03
C VAL A 169 2.36 18.23 -28.59
N TYR A 170 1.72 17.51 -27.68
CA TYR A 170 2.01 17.63 -26.24
C TYR A 170 2.69 16.41 -25.61
N GLY A 171 2.67 15.26 -26.23
CA GLY A 171 3.27 14.02 -25.73
C GLY A 171 2.59 13.45 -24.48
N LYS A 172 2.03 14.30 -23.62
CA LYS A 172 1.32 13.90 -22.38
C LYS A 172 -0.05 14.56 -22.32
N PRO A 173 -1.09 13.83 -21.88
CA PRO A 173 -2.44 14.34 -21.81
C PRO A 173 -2.62 15.47 -20.77
N ASP A 174 -1.76 15.52 -19.77
CA ASP A 174 -1.78 16.46 -18.65
C ASP A 174 -0.73 17.58 -18.77
N ALA A 175 -0.25 17.85 -20.00
CA ALA A 175 0.66 18.97 -20.24
C ALA A 175 -0.03 20.31 -19.89
N LYS A 176 0.52 21.05 -18.94
CA LYS A 176 -0.07 22.30 -18.39
C LYS A 176 -0.51 23.30 -19.48
N SER A 177 0.32 23.51 -20.51
CA SER A 177 -0.02 24.39 -21.62
C SER A 177 -1.17 23.88 -22.48
N GLY A 178 -1.24 22.58 -22.66
CA GLY A 178 -2.36 21.94 -23.39
C GLY A 178 -3.65 21.98 -22.61
N MET A 179 -3.62 21.70 -21.31
CA MET A 179 -4.80 21.76 -20.46
C MET A 179 -5.46 23.16 -20.44
N LEU A 180 -4.65 24.22 -20.50
CA LEU A 180 -5.17 25.60 -20.58
C LEU A 180 -5.96 25.84 -21.88
N ILE A 181 -5.52 25.27 -23.01
CA ILE A 181 -6.25 25.35 -24.27
C ILE A 181 -7.53 24.52 -24.20
N LEU A 182 -7.45 23.27 -23.74
CA LEU A 182 -8.60 22.36 -23.66
C LEU A 182 -9.74 22.89 -22.78
N LYS A 183 -9.44 23.71 -21.78
CA LYS A 183 -10.48 24.36 -20.97
C LYS A 183 -11.30 25.38 -21.75
N LYS A 184 -10.71 26.02 -22.76
CA LYS A 184 -11.38 27.09 -23.55
C LYS A 184 -11.82 26.58 -24.92
N ALA A 185 -11.00 25.74 -25.54
CA ALA A 185 -11.18 25.23 -26.90
C ALA A 185 -10.78 23.73 -26.96
N PRO A 186 -11.67 22.83 -26.53
CA PRO A 186 -11.31 21.43 -26.39
C PRO A 186 -11.27 20.66 -27.71
N LEU A 187 -12.10 21.01 -28.70
CA LEU A 187 -12.19 20.30 -29.99
C LEU A 187 -11.33 20.96 -31.06
N PRO A 188 -10.90 20.22 -32.10
CA PRO A 188 -10.18 20.79 -33.24
C PRO A 188 -10.83 22.05 -33.83
N GLU A 189 -12.14 22.05 -34.03
CA GLU A 189 -12.90 23.20 -34.54
C GLU A 189 -12.85 24.45 -33.65
N ASP A 190 -12.85 24.25 -32.33
CA ASP A 190 -12.72 25.33 -31.35
C ASP A 190 -11.32 25.97 -31.42
N ILE A 191 -10.29 25.13 -31.59
CA ILE A 191 -8.89 25.55 -31.71
C ILE A 191 -8.70 26.33 -33.02
N LEU A 192 -9.27 25.88 -34.12
CA LEU A 192 -9.22 26.56 -35.40
C LEU A 192 -9.90 27.94 -35.31
N THR A 193 -11.03 28.02 -34.62
CA THR A 193 -11.73 29.29 -34.39
C THR A 193 -10.90 30.30 -33.60
N LEU A 194 -10.08 29.83 -32.61
CA LEU A 194 -9.16 30.68 -31.86
C LEU A 194 -7.99 31.20 -32.72
N GLY A 195 -7.55 30.40 -33.66
CA GLY A 195 -6.36 30.68 -34.46
C GLY A 195 -5.07 30.77 -33.63
N ILE A 196 -3.95 31.05 -34.32
CA ILE A 196 -2.62 31.11 -33.69
C ILE A 196 -2.56 32.18 -32.60
N GLU A 197 -3.12 33.35 -32.84
CA GLU A 197 -3.07 34.48 -31.92
C GLU A 197 -3.92 34.20 -30.67
N GLY A 198 -5.13 33.65 -30.81
CA GLY A 198 -6.00 33.29 -29.69
C GLY A 198 -5.37 32.22 -28.79
N VAL A 199 -4.81 31.17 -29.39
CA VAL A 199 -4.06 30.14 -28.64
C VAL A 199 -2.86 30.73 -27.90
N ASN A 200 -2.06 31.58 -28.56
CA ASN A 200 -0.92 32.23 -27.93
C ASN A 200 -1.35 33.18 -26.80
N GLN A 201 -2.45 33.93 -26.97
CA GLN A 201 -2.98 34.83 -25.95
C GLN A 201 -3.38 34.09 -24.67
N ILE A 202 -4.03 32.93 -24.78
CA ILE A 202 -4.37 32.08 -23.61
C ILE A 202 -3.11 31.77 -22.78
N TRP A 203 -2.00 31.44 -23.42
CA TRP A 203 -0.75 31.19 -22.70
C TRP A 203 -0.12 32.44 -22.11
N ARG A 204 -0.25 33.60 -22.78
CA ARG A 204 0.25 34.89 -22.25
C ARG A 204 -0.54 35.31 -21.03
N ASP A 205 -1.87 35.20 -21.04
CA ASP A 205 -2.75 35.48 -19.90
C ASP A 205 -2.39 34.61 -18.69
N ALA A 206 -2.04 33.35 -18.95
CA ALA A 206 -1.57 32.40 -17.93
C ALA A 206 -0.07 32.55 -17.57
N LYS A 207 0.61 33.62 -18.05
CA LYS A 207 2.02 33.92 -17.80
C LYS A 207 2.98 32.76 -18.14
N MET A 208 2.64 31.94 -19.14
CA MET A 208 3.51 30.84 -19.57
C MET A 208 4.66 31.35 -20.45
N ARG A 209 5.90 30.96 -20.11
CA ARG A 209 7.12 31.40 -20.82
C ARG A 209 7.63 30.41 -21.86
N ALA A 210 7.39 29.11 -21.67
CA ALA A 210 8.00 28.03 -22.50
C ALA A 210 7.19 27.67 -23.76
N VAL A 211 6.13 28.43 -24.09
CA VAL A 211 5.25 28.22 -25.24
C VAL A 211 4.98 29.54 -25.96
N GLY A 212 4.69 29.49 -27.26
CA GLY A 212 4.46 30.68 -28.07
C GLY A 212 3.87 30.33 -29.46
N LYS A 213 3.91 31.31 -30.38
CA LYS A 213 3.30 31.21 -31.73
C LYS A 213 3.73 29.97 -32.53
N ALA A 214 5.01 29.53 -32.41
CA ALA A 214 5.46 28.30 -33.08
C ALA A 214 4.69 27.06 -32.58
N ARG A 215 4.49 26.94 -31.26
CA ARG A 215 3.71 25.83 -30.68
C ARG A 215 2.22 25.96 -31.04
N ALA A 216 1.68 27.18 -31.08
CA ALA A 216 0.33 27.45 -31.51
C ALA A 216 0.11 27.03 -32.97
N LYS A 217 1.07 27.33 -33.87
CA LYS A 217 1.03 26.88 -35.25
C LYS A 217 0.97 25.36 -35.38
N THR A 218 1.83 24.65 -34.66
CA THR A 218 1.81 23.17 -34.64
C THR A 218 0.47 22.61 -34.13
N LEU A 219 -0.17 23.28 -33.17
CA LEU A 219 -1.47 22.87 -32.65
C LEU A 219 -2.58 23.11 -33.68
N ILE A 220 -2.54 24.26 -34.37
CA ILE A 220 -3.51 24.57 -35.45
C ILE A 220 -3.36 23.56 -36.60
N GLU A 221 -2.13 23.29 -37.07
CA GLU A 221 -1.87 22.28 -38.10
C GLU A 221 -2.41 20.88 -37.69
N ALA A 222 -2.22 20.49 -36.43
CA ALA A 222 -2.76 19.24 -35.90
C ALA A 222 -4.31 19.24 -35.89
N ALA A 223 -4.94 20.40 -35.60
CA ALA A 223 -6.40 20.54 -35.60
C ALA A 223 -6.99 20.52 -37.01
N GLU A 224 -6.32 21.15 -37.99
CA GLU A 224 -6.72 21.16 -39.41
C GLU A 224 -6.79 19.77 -40.02
N HIS A 225 -5.85 18.91 -39.63
CA HIS A 225 -5.73 17.54 -40.14
C HIS A 225 -6.31 16.47 -39.22
N SER A 226 -7.12 16.89 -38.21
CA SER A 226 -7.63 15.94 -37.25
C SER A 226 -8.67 14.99 -37.86
N VAL A 227 -8.47 13.69 -37.56
CA VAL A 227 -9.43 12.63 -37.89
C VAL A 227 -10.40 12.35 -36.74
N GLY A 228 -10.41 13.20 -35.73
CA GLY A 228 -11.29 13.07 -34.55
C GLY A 228 -12.78 13.11 -34.94
N SER A 229 -13.60 12.39 -34.17
CA SER A 229 -15.05 12.39 -34.37
C SER A 229 -15.63 13.78 -34.16
N LYS A 230 -16.53 14.20 -35.05
CA LYS A 230 -17.31 15.44 -34.91
C LYS A 230 -18.67 15.20 -34.26
N GLU A 231 -19.09 13.94 -34.18
CA GLU A 231 -20.34 13.55 -33.57
C GLU A 231 -20.29 13.65 -32.03
N GLY A 232 -21.40 14.12 -31.45
CA GLY A 232 -21.48 14.27 -29.99
C GLY A 232 -20.66 15.40 -29.42
N ALA A 233 -20.29 16.42 -30.20
CA ALA A 233 -19.41 17.53 -29.81
C ALA A 233 -19.84 18.24 -28.51
N ILE A 234 -21.15 18.44 -28.28
CA ILE A 234 -21.66 19.10 -27.06
C ILE A 234 -21.29 18.28 -25.81
N SER A 235 -21.55 16.97 -25.85
CA SER A 235 -21.23 16.06 -24.75
C SER A 235 -19.72 15.87 -24.58
N ALA A 236 -18.96 15.88 -25.67
CA ALA A 236 -17.50 15.80 -25.64
C ALA A 236 -16.87 17.01 -24.93
N ARG A 237 -17.36 18.22 -25.21
CA ARG A 237 -16.93 19.44 -24.50
C ARG A 237 -17.26 19.38 -23.00
N LEU A 238 -18.45 18.88 -22.66
CA LEU A 238 -18.84 18.71 -21.26
C LEU A 238 -17.95 17.67 -20.56
N GLU A 239 -17.74 16.50 -21.19
CA GLU A 239 -16.92 15.41 -20.61
C GLU A 239 -15.49 15.87 -20.33
N ILE A 240 -14.82 16.50 -21.29
CA ILE A 240 -13.43 16.92 -21.09
C ILE A 240 -13.31 17.99 -20.01
N ARG A 241 -14.24 18.95 -19.96
CA ARG A 241 -14.27 19.96 -18.92
C ARG A 241 -14.34 19.33 -17.52
N MET A 242 -15.29 18.41 -17.32
CA MET A 242 -15.43 17.69 -16.04
C MET A 242 -14.16 16.90 -15.68
N LEU A 243 -13.56 16.24 -16.66
CA LEU A 243 -12.31 15.46 -16.45
C LEU A 243 -11.14 16.36 -16.06
N LEU A 244 -11.02 17.55 -16.64
CA LEU A 244 -9.97 18.51 -16.32
C LEU A 244 -10.17 19.12 -14.92
N GLU A 245 -11.40 19.44 -14.54
CA GLU A 245 -11.76 19.92 -13.21
C GLU A 245 -11.46 18.86 -12.14
N ASP A 246 -11.87 17.62 -12.38
CA ASP A 246 -11.56 16.48 -11.50
C ASP A 246 -10.05 16.29 -11.35
N TYR A 247 -9.30 16.32 -12.46
CA TYR A 247 -7.85 16.16 -12.46
C TYR A 247 -7.16 17.23 -11.61
N GLU A 248 -7.53 18.48 -11.78
CA GLU A 248 -6.96 19.60 -11.00
C GLU A 248 -7.29 19.49 -9.52
N SER A 249 -8.57 19.26 -9.19
CA SER A 249 -9.02 19.09 -7.82
C SER A 249 -8.27 17.95 -7.11
N LYS A 250 -8.15 16.78 -7.76
CA LYS A 250 -7.42 15.64 -7.19
C LYS A 250 -5.92 15.88 -7.10
N SER A 251 -5.34 16.63 -8.06
CA SER A 251 -3.92 16.98 -8.02
C SER A 251 -3.60 17.93 -6.87
N MET A 252 -4.47 18.92 -6.59
CA MET A 252 -4.34 19.82 -5.43
C MET A 252 -4.40 19.02 -4.12
N ARG A 253 -5.42 18.19 -3.96
CA ARG A 253 -5.56 17.33 -2.76
C ARG A 253 -4.36 16.40 -2.57
N LEU A 254 -3.81 15.85 -3.67
CA LEU A 254 -2.60 15.03 -3.59
C LEU A 254 -1.41 15.84 -3.08
N GLN A 255 -1.27 17.11 -3.52
CA GLN A 255 -0.21 18.00 -3.04
C GLN A 255 -0.36 18.30 -1.54
N GLU A 256 -1.58 18.60 -1.06
CA GLU A 256 -1.87 18.82 0.36
C GLU A 256 -1.48 17.60 1.20
N VAL A 257 -1.89 16.41 0.76
CA VAL A 257 -1.53 15.16 1.45
C VAL A 257 -0.03 14.90 1.42
N MET A 258 0.67 15.27 0.34
CA MET A 258 2.13 15.12 0.26
C MET A 258 2.85 16.06 1.23
N THR A 259 2.37 17.30 1.40
CA THR A 259 2.90 18.25 2.42
C THR A 259 2.73 17.67 3.82
N LEU A 260 1.53 17.17 4.15
CA LEU A 260 1.29 16.51 5.45
C LEU A 260 2.21 15.30 5.66
N ILE A 261 2.40 14.47 4.64
CA ILE A 261 3.31 13.32 4.71
C ILE A 261 4.75 13.76 5.00
N GLU A 262 5.23 14.83 4.37
CA GLU A 262 6.58 15.37 4.61
C GLU A 262 6.74 15.85 6.06
N GLU A 263 5.76 16.56 6.59
CA GLU A 263 5.73 17.00 7.99
C GLU A 263 5.74 15.82 8.98
N LEU A 264 4.92 14.79 8.71
CA LEU A 264 4.84 13.59 9.56
C LEU A 264 6.13 12.78 9.52
N VAL A 265 6.76 12.63 8.36
CA VAL A 265 8.04 11.93 8.23
C VAL A 265 9.14 12.68 8.98
N GLY A 266 9.14 14.02 8.97
CA GLY A 266 10.07 14.84 9.73
C GLY A 266 10.00 14.66 11.26
N LYS A 267 8.86 14.18 11.78
CA LYS A 267 8.68 13.87 13.22
C LYS A 267 9.21 12.49 13.60
N ILE A 268 9.57 11.63 12.63
CA ILE A 268 10.06 10.27 12.91
C ILE A 268 11.59 10.28 12.98
N PRO A 269 12.19 9.88 14.10
CA PRO A 269 13.63 9.86 14.27
C PRO A 269 14.33 9.07 13.16
N MET A 270 15.43 9.61 12.66
CA MET A 270 16.27 9.01 11.60
C MET A 270 15.59 8.82 10.23
N ALA A 271 14.32 9.17 10.05
CA ALA A 271 13.63 9.02 8.77
C ALA A 271 14.26 9.89 7.67
N GLU A 272 14.77 11.08 8.01
CA GLU A 272 15.50 11.96 7.10
C GLU A 272 16.76 11.32 6.51
N LYS A 273 17.47 10.49 7.31
CA LYS A 273 18.67 9.77 6.86
C LYS A 273 18.39 8.76 5.74
N LEU A 274 17.16 8.28 5.64
CA LEU A 274 16.74 7.43 4.53
C LEU A 274 16.65 8.21 3.21
N LEU A 275 16.33 9.51 3.27
CA LEU A 275 16.22 10.39 2.10
C LEU A 275 17.59 10.76 1.53
N GLU A 276 18.68 10.66 2.30
CA GLU A 276 20.07 10.86 1.84
C GLU A 276 20.51 9.78 0.84
N ILE A 277 19.84 8.63 0.80
CA ILE A 277 20.16 7.55 -0.13
C ILE A 277 19.70 7.95 -1.54
N LYS A 278 20.63 8.20 -2.44
CA LYS A 278 20.33 8.57 -3.83
C LYS A 278 19.42 7.53 -4.49
N GLY A 279 18.23 7.95 -4.92
CA GLY A 279 17.20 7.07 -5.49
C GLY A 279 16.08 6.67 -4.54
N VAL A 280 16.19 7.04 -3.25
CA VAL A 280 15.11 6.94 -2.27
C VAL A 280 14.45 8.32 -2.14
N GLY A 281 13.15 8.39 -2.31
CA GLY A 281 12.39 9.64 -2.16
C GLY A 281 11.34 9.54 -1.06
N ILE A 282 10.71 10.67 -0.75
CA ILE A 282 9.69 10.78 0.31
C ILE A 282 8.56 9.75 0.18
N LYS A 283 8.14 9.43 -1.05
CA LYS A 283 7.12 8.39 -1.32
C LYS A 283 7.56 7.01 -0.84
N THR A 284 8.84 6.68 -0.98
CA THR A 284 9.40 5.40 -0.53
C THR A 284 9.52 5.36 0.99
N VAL A 285 10.07 6.42 1.59
CA VAL A 285 10.24 6.50 3.05
C VAL A 285 8.90 6.49 3.77
N SER A 286 8.00 7.39 3.39
CA SER A 286 6.68 7.49 4.00
C SER A 286 5.86 6.21 3.84
N GLY A 287 5.86 5.63 2.64
CA GLY A 287 5.14 4.38 2.39
C GLY A 287 5.73 3.20 3.17
N PHE A 288 7.05 3.13 3.33
CA PHE A 288 7.71 2.12 4.17
C PHE A 288 7.31 2.27 5.63
N LEU A 289 7.45 3.48 6.20
CA LEU A 289 7.10 3.77 7.59
C LEU A 289 5.60 3.58 7.87
N ALA A 290 4.73 3.96 6.94
CA ALA A 290 3.28 3.74 7.05
C ALA A 290 2.91 2.25 7.09
N GLU A 291 3.61 1.41 6.32
CA GLU A 291 3.36 -0.03 6.30
C GLU A 291 4.02 -0.77 7.46
N VAL A 292 5.21 -0.36 7.86
CA VAL A 292 5.98 -0.98 8.94
C VAL A 292 5.54 -0.48 10.31
N GLY A 293 5.30 0.82 10.46
CA GLY A 293 5.07 1.47 11.75
C GLY A 293 6.36 1.62 12.54
N ASP A 294 6.26 1.59 13.87
CA ASP A 294 7.43 1.66 14.74
C ASP A 294 8.38 0.48 14.47
N ILE A 295 9.62 0.83 14.13
CA ILE A 295 10.67 -0.14 13.79
C ILE A 295 11.18 -0.90 15.01
N SER A 296 11.07 -0.33 16.21
CA SER A 296 11.56 -0.91 17.46
C SER A 296 10.91 -2.25 17.83
N ARG A 297 9.71 -2.50 17.31
CA ARG A 297 8.98 -3.74 17.50
C ARG A 297 9.55 -4.96 16.74
N PHE A 298 10.55 -4.75 15.89
CA PHE A 298 11.22 -5.81 15.15
C PHE A 298 12.61 -6.07 15.70
N THR A 299 12.92 -7.32 15.99
CA THR A 299 14.22 -7.72 16.54
C THR A 299 15.30 -7.83 15.49
N ASN A 300 14.91 -8.09 14.21
CA ASN A 300 15.84 -8.24 13.11
C ASN A 300 15.18 -7.94 11.75
N PRO A 301 15.98 -7.61 10.71
CA PRO A 301 15.44 -7.26 9.39
C PRO A 301 14.76 -8.40 8.63
N LYS A 302 14.97 -9.68 9.05
CA LYS A 302 14.29 -10.82 8.43
C LYS A 302 12.79 -10.82 8.72
N GLU A 303 12.39 -10.29 9.87
CA GLU A 303 10.97 -10.10 10.22
C GLU A 303 10.28 -9.10 9.28
N LEU A 304 10.96 -8.01 8.92
CA LEU A 304 10.49 -7.06 7.92
C LEU A 304 10.42 -7.68 6.52
N GLN A 305 11.40 -8.50 6.15
CA GLN A 305 11.36 -9.25 4.88
C GLN A 305 10.17 -10.22 4.85
N LYS A 306 9.88 -10.89 5.98
CA LYS A 306 8.70 -11.74 6.14
C LYS A 306 7.40 -10.92 6.05
N LEU A 307 7.34 -9.77 6.72
CA LEU A 307 6.21 -8.84 6.63
C LEU A 307 5.95 -8.37 5.20
N ALA A 308 6.99 -8.10 4.41
CA ALA A 308 6.89 -7.74 3.00
C ALA A 308 6.60 -8.94 2.07
N GLY A 309 6.66 -10.16 2.59
CA GLY A 309 6.56 -11.39 1.79
C GLY A 309 7.75 -11.63 0.87
N LEU A 310 8.93 -11.13 1.27
CA LEU A 310 10.21 -11.30 0.57
C LEU A 310 11.07 -12.43 1.17
N ALA A 311 10.62 -13.08 2.23
CA ALA A 311 11.29 -14.26 2.78
C ALA A 311 11.31 -15.37 1.72
N LEU A 312 12.47 -16.04 1.60
CA LEU A 312 12.63 -17.17 0.69
C LEU A 312 11.94 -18.41 1.28
N VAL A 313 11.24 -19.13 0.43
CA VAL A 313 10.64 -20.42 0.73
C VAL A 313 11.17 -21.46 -0.24
N GLU A 314 11.53 -22.59 0.28
CA GLU A 314 11.98 -23.76 -0.48
C GLU A 314 10.80 -24.70 -0.69
N ASN A 315 10.72 -25.30 -1.86
CA ASN A 315 9.76 -26.34 -2.17
C ASN A 315 10.54 -27.64 -2.36
N SER A 316 11.01 -28.21 -1.24
CA SER A 316 11.76 -29.47 -1.26
C SER A 316 10.98 -30.54 -0.49
N SER A 317 10.92 -31.75 -1.07
CA SER A 317 10.39 -32.93 -0.41
C SER A 317 11.28 -34.13 -0.71
N GLY A 318 11.88 -34.72 0.30
CA GLY A 318 12.80 -35.85 0.15
C GLY A 318 13.97 -35.56 -0.81
N LYS A 319 14.08 -36.32 -1.89
CA LYS A 319 15.13 -36.12 -2.92
C LYS A 319 14.85 -35.00 -3.91
N HIS A 320 13.65 -34.44 -3.91
CA HIS A 320 13.26 -33.35 -4.82
C HIS A 320 13.67 -31.97 -4.26
N LYS A 321 14.61 -31.31 -4.94
CA LYS A 321 15.01 -29.92 -4.69
C LYS A 321 14.29 -29.03 -5.70
N GLY A 322 13.17 -28.43 -5.28
CA GLY A 322 12.44 -27.47 -6.11
C GLY A 322 13.04 -26.06 -6.04
N ASP A 323 12.51 -25.17 -6.87
CA ASP A 323 12.94 -23.78 -6.95
C ASP A 323 12.69 -23.01 -5.65
N THR A 324 13.71 -22.28 -5.20
CA THR A 324 13.56 -21.29 -4.12
C THR A 324 12.86 -20.04 -4.64
N ARG A 325 11.77 -19.65 -3.99
CA ARG A 325 10.96 -18.48 -4.38
C ARG A 325 10.68 -17.58 -3.18
N ILE A 326 10.34 -16.32 -3.44
CA ILE A 326 9.80 -15.45 -2.38
C ILE A 326 8.42 -15.94 -1.95
N SER A 327 8.12 -15.86 -0.65
CA SER A 327 6.88 -16.41 -0.07
C SER A 327 5.62 -15.76 -0.62
N ARG A 328 5.70 -14.47 -1.00
CA ARG A 328 4.57 -13.59 -1.34
C ARG A 328 3.48 -13.48 -0.26
N ARG A 329 3.62 -14.23 0.85
CA ARG A 329 2.75 -14.14 2.04
C ARG A 329 3.22 -12.97 2.89
N GLY A 330 2.46 -11.89 2.88
CA GLY A 330 2.82 -10.63 3.56
C GLY A 330 2.14 -9.43 2.90
N ARG A 331 2.50 -8.23 3.32
CA ARG A 331 1.89 -6.98 2.87
C ARG A 331 2.21 -6.70 1.40
N LYS A 332 1.21 -6.86 0.53
CA LYS A 332 1.35 -6.66 -0.92
C LYS A 332 1.82 -5.25 -1.26
N ARG A 333 1.28 -4.23 -0.58
CA ARG A 333 1.63 -2.83 -0.80
C ARG A 333 3.09 -2.54 -0.44
N LEU A 334 3.57 -3.03 0.72
CA LEU A 334 4.97 -2.89 1.13
C LEU A 334 5.92 -3.54 0.11
N ARG A 335 5.60 -4.74 -0.35
CA ARG A 335 6.40 -5.43 -1.37
C ARG A 335 6.45 -4.68 -2.69
N TYR A 336 5.32 -4.13 -3.15
CA TYR A 336 5.24 -3.33 -4.37
C TYR A 336 6.07 -2.05 -4.26
N LEU A 337 5.93 -1.33 -3.15
CA LEU A 337 6.71 -0.12 -2.85
C LEU A 337 8.23 -0.38 -2.88
N LEU A 338 8.66 -1.46 -2.24
CA LEU A 338 10.08 -1.84 -2.21
C LEU A 338 10.60 -2.26 -3.58
N PHE A 339 9.76 -2.85 -4.42
CA PHE A 339 10.08 -3.15 -5.80
C PHE A 339 10.26 -1.87 -6.64
N GLU A 340 9.36 -0.90 -6.54
CA GLU A 340 9.50 0.41 -7.20
C GLU A 340 10.76 1.15 -6.72
N ALA A 341 11.04 1.10 -5.42
CA ALA A 341 12.26 1.66 -4.84
C ALA A 341 13.52 0.97 -5.41
N ALA A 342 13.50 -0.36 -5.56
CA ALA A 342 14.63 -1.10 -6.15
C ALA A 342 14.88 -0.68 -7.61
N MET A 343 13.84 -0.47 -8.42
CA MET A 343 13.99 0.05 -9.79
C MET A 343 14.62 1.44 -9.81
N SER A 344 14.15 2.35 -8.93
CA SER A 344 14.73 3.69 -8.80
C SER A 344 16.18 3.66 -8.36
N LEU A 345 16.52 2.80 -7.39
CA LEU A 345 17.89 2.63 -6.90
C LEU A 345 18.83 2.12 -7.99
N VAL A 346 18.46 1.08 -8.73
CA VAL A 346 19.27 0.56 -9.84
C VAL A 346 19.50 1.61 -10.92
N SER A 347 18.51 2.46 -11.17
CA SER A 347 18.62 3.55 -12.14
C SER A 347 19.51 4.70 -11.65
N LYS A 348 19.42 5.11 -10.39
CA LYS A 348 19.97 6.37 -9.88
C LYS A 348 21.19 6.24 -8.96
N ASN A 349 21.41 5.05 -8.35
CA ASN A 349 22.45 4.79 -7.37
C ASN A 349 23.48 3.82 -7.94
N SER A 350 24.76 4.22 -7.94
CA SER A 350 25.86 3.47 -8.57
C SER A 350 26.12 2.12 -7.88
N GLU A 351 26.03 2.07 -6.56
CA GLU A 351 26.30 0.88 -5.75
C GLU A 351 25.20 -0.18 -5.97
N PHE A 352 23.94 0.23 -5.96
CA PHE A 352 22.82 -0.66 -6.23
C PHE A 352 22.80 -1.14 -7.70
N ARG A 353 23.27 -0.31 -8.64
CA ARG A 353 23.46 -0.72 -10.04
C ARG A 353 24.54 -1.79 -10.17
N LYS A 354 25.71 -1.58 -9.56
CA LYS A 354 26.78 -2.60 -9.51
C LYS A 354 26.31 -3.91 -8.89
N LEU A 355 25.51 -3.83 -7.83
CA LEU A 355 24.94 -5.01 -7.19
C LEU A 355 23.94 -5.73 -8.11
N HIS A 356 23.13 -4.99 -8.85
CA HIS A 356 22.21 -5.54 -9.84
C HIS A 356 22.94 -6.26 -10.97
N GLU A 357 23.97 -5.62 -11.53
CA GLU A 357 24.85 -6.19 -12.54
C GLU A 357 25.50 -7.47 -12.03
N TYR A 358 26.10 -7.45 -10.84
CA TYR A 358 26.68 -8.62 -10.23
C TYR A 358 25.69 -9.77 -10.09
N TYR A 359 24.49 -9.52 -9.57
CA TYR A 359 23.48 -10.58 -9.42
C TYR A 359 23.03 -11.18 -10.74
N THR A 360 22.98 -10.39 -11.81
CA THR A 360 22.53 -10.84 -13.13
C THR A 360 23.61 -11.46 -13.98
N THR A 361 24.91 -11.19 -13.71
CA THR A 361 26.03 -11.64 -14.52
C THR A 361 26.99 -12.60 -13.81
N ARG A 362 26.83 -12.85 -12.50
CA ARG A 362 27.69 -13.75 -11.74
C ARG A 362 27.69 -15.15 -12.34
N ARG A 363 28.86 -15.83 -12.32
CA ARG A 363 29.07 -17.14 -12.94
C ARG A 363 28.19 -18.25 -12.34
N LEU A 364 28.00 -18.24 -11.01
CA LEU A 364 27.21 -19.24 -10.29
C LEU A 364 25.81 -18.67 -9.99
N ASN A 365 24.78 -19.34 -10.46
CA ASN A 365 23.38 -19.02 -10.23
C ASN A 365 23.03 -17.55 -10.53
N PRO A 366 23.18 -17.06 -11.78
CA PRO A 366 22.80 -15.72 -12.15
C PRO A 366 21.30 -15.52 -12.00
N LEU A 367 20.89 -14.37 -11.45
CA LEU A 367 19.49 -14.05 -11.25
C LEU A 367 18.90 -13.41 -12.51
N LYS A 368 17.64 -13.71 -12.81
CA LYS A 368 16.87 -12.94 -13.79
C LYS A 368 16.69 -11.50 -13.29
N LYS A 369 16.55 -10.51 -14.19
CA LYS A 369 16.42 -9.07 -13.85
C LYS A 369 15.39 -8.81 -12.71
N MET A 370 14.20 -9.41 -12.80
CA MET A 370 13.17 -9.27 -11.78
C MET A 370 13.56 -9.91 -10.43
N GLN A 371 14.23 -11.04 -10.45
CA GLN A 371 14.73 -11.69 -9.23
C GLN A 371 15.80 -10.83 -8.55
N SER A 372 16.70 -10.23 -9.33
CA SER A 372 17.70 -9.29 -8.82
C SER A 372 17.06 -8.06 -8.18
N LEU A 373 16.03 -7.45 -8.78
CA LEU A 373 15.28 -6.34 -8.18
C LEU A 373 14.65 -6.73 -6.84
N MET A 374 14.10 -7.95 -6.72
CA MET A 374 13.56 -8.43 -5.45
C MET A 374 14.66 -8.68 -4.40
N ALA A 375 15.84 -9.14 -4.80
CA ALA A 375 17.01 -9.27 -3.91
C ALA A 375 17.48 -7.89 -3.42
N ILE A 376 17.49 -6.88 -4.30
CA ILE A 376 17.80 -5.48 -3.96
C ILE A 376 16.74 -4.92 -3.00
N ALA A 377 15.46 -5.17 -3.23
CA ALA A 377 14.38 -4.80 -2.31
C ALA A 377 14.60 -5.38 -0.90
N ALA A 378 14.99 -6.66 -0.82
CA ALA A 378 15.33 -7.30 0.45
C ALA A 378 16.61 -6.73 1.09
N LYS A 379 17.58 -6.28 0.30
CA LYS A 379 18.78 -5.58 0.79
C LYS A 379 18.42 -4.19 1.31
N LEU A 380 17.55 -3.45 0.61
CA LEU A 380 17.07 -2.13 1.04
C LEU A 380 16.40 -2.20 2.43
N ILE A 381 15.60 -3.22 2.70
CA ILE A 381 15.03 -3.43 4.04
C ILE A 381 16.13 -3.50 5.11
N ARG A 382 17.23 -4.21 4.85
CA ARG A 382 18.34 -4.30 5.81
C ARG A 382 19.02 -2.96 6.03
N VAL A 383 19.17 -2.16 4.99
CA VAL A 383 19.72 -0.80 5.06
C VAL A 383 18.80 0.09 5.89
N PHE A 384 17.50 0.11 5.57
CA PHE A 384 16.52 0.91 6.31
C PHE A 384 16.44 0.51 7.78
N TYR A 385 16.42 -0.80 8.05
CA TYR A 385 16.45 -1.32 9.42
C TYR A 385 17.68 -0.83 10.18
N ALA A 386 18.87 -0.93 9.59
CA ALA A 386 20.11 -0.51 10.25
C ALA A 386 20.14 1.00 10.53
N ILE A 387 19.69 1.82 9.60
CA ILE A 387 19.63 3.28 9.79
C ILE A 387 18.65 3.63 10.91
N LEU A 388 17.43 3.11 10.86
CA LEU A 388 16.36 3.45 11.80
C LEU A 388 16.59 2.91 13.22
N THR A 389 17.28 1.75 13.37
CA THR A 389 17.48 1.14 14.70
C THR A 389 18.83 1.47 15.33
N LYS A 390 19.88 1.67 14.51
CA LYS A 390 21.25 1.88 14.99
C LYS A 390 21.73 3.32 14.83
N GLY A 391 20.95 4.19 14.21
CA GLY A 391 21.34 5.57 13.94
C GLY A 391 22.54 5.73 13.00
N VAL A 392 22.86 4.70 12.20
CA VAL A 392 24.02 4.72 11.30
C VAL A 392 23.66 5.44 9.99
N ILE A 393 24.68 6.03 9.36
CA ILE A 393 24.56 6.66 8.04
C ILE A 393 24.71 5.58 6.94
N TYR A 394 24.10 5.81 5.79
CA TYR A 394 24.28 4.96 4.62
C TYR A 394 25.75 4.95 4.18
N ASP A 395 26.33 3.75 4.08
CA ASP A 395 27.71 3.55 3.67
C ASP A 395 27.75 2.82 2.30
N PRO A 396 28.11 3.55 1.22
CA PRO A 396 28.21 2.99 -0.12
C PRO A 396 29.21 1.82 -0.23
N MET A 397 30.31 1.88 0.54
CA MET A 397 31.35 0.84 0.49
C MET A 397 30.88 -0.48 1.07
N LYS A 398 30.05 -0.44 2.12
CA LYS A 398 29.40 -1.64 2.69
C LYS A 398 28.42 -2.29 1.73
N MET A 399 27.80 -1.52 0.84
CA MET A 399 26.87 -2.05 -0.16
C MET A 399 27.54 -2.96 -1.18
N VAL A 400 28.79 -2.63 -1.58
CA VAL A 400 29.54 -3.38 -2.59
C VAL A 400 30.52 -4.39 -1.98
N SER A 401 30.67 -4.44 -0.65
CA SER A 401 31.57 -5.38 0.02
C SER A 401 31.22 -6.86 -0.25
N ASP A 402 29.93 -7.16 -0.44
CA ASP A 402 29.47 -8.51 -0.77
C ASP A 402 29.88 -8.94 -2.19
N ILE A 403 30.21 -8.02 -3.09
CA ILE A 403 30.66 -8.31 -4.46
C ILE A 403 32.10 -8.87 -4.45
N LYS A 404 32.91 -8.50 -3.46
CA LYS A 404 34.32 -8.87 -3.33
C LYS A 404 34.54 -10.23 -2.62
N ARG A 405 33.50 -11.02 -2.34
CA ARG A 405 33.58 -12.34 -1.65
C ARG A 405 33.40 -13.55 -2.57
N PRO A 406 34.07 -13.69 -3.72
CA PRO A 406 33.95 -14.95 -4.50
C PRO A 406 34.76 -16.11 -3.95
N ALA A 407 35.74 -15.86 -3.06
CA ALA A 407 36.73 -16.89 -2.68
C ALA A 407 36.39 -17.78 -1.49
N VAL A 408 35.43 -17.41 -0.63
CA VAL A 408 35.15 -18.14 0.63
C VAL A 408 34.19 -19.31 0.45
N TYR A 409 33.47 -19.40 -0.66
CA TYR A 409 32.50 -20.48 -0.89
C TYR A 409 33.01 -21.64 -1.74
N LEU A 410 34.27 -21.61 -2.17
CA LEU A 410 34.90 -22.71 -2.94
C LEU A 410 35.63 -23.74 -2.07
N GLN A 411 35.67 -23.54 -0.73
CA GLN A 411 36.36 -24.50 0.17
C GLN A 411 35.41 -25.28 1.10
N ALA A 412 34.11 -25.18 0.94
CA ALA A 412 33.12 -25.91 1.73
C ALA A 412 32.13 -26.70 0.84
N ALA A 413 32.62 -27.37 -0.19
CA ALA A 413 31.88 -28.36 -0.98
C ALA A 413 32.68 -29.66 -1.07
#